data_facd8340a73b0f055212e28d80b883d8
#
_entry.id   facd8340a73b0f055212e28d80b883d8
#
_cell.length_a   1.000
_cell.length_b   1.000
_cell.length_c   1.000
_cell.angle_alpha   90.00
_cell.angle_beta   90.00
_cell.angle_gamma   90.00
#
_symmetry.space_group_name_H-M   'P 1'
#
loop_
_entity.id
_entity.type
_entity.pdbx_description
1 polymer ?
#
loop_
_entity_poly.entity_id
_entity_poly.type
_entity_poly.pdbx_seq_one_letter_code
_entity_poly.pdbx_strand_id
1 'polypeptide(L)'
;MRGYQLDPHQPVGGVIAEDADQQIVQLNLQKGNEVPPYSAEAIITITVLSGAVCLKTEQGQIDLQPMTLARLEPHETHALVALEDNTSVLVVKQLCYHALLNQKLRFGRCCV
;
A
#
# COMPACT_ATOMS: atom_id res chain seq x y z
N MET A 1 -6.79 14.10 -17.23
CA MET A 1 -5.69 13.13 -17.07
C MET A 1 -4.49 13.81 -16.42
N ARG A 2 -3.84 13.13 -15.50
CA ARG A 2 -2.65 13.64 -14.84
C ARG A 2 -1.57 12.58 -14.79
N GLY A 3 -0.33 13.00 -15.05
CA GLY A 3 0.83 12.15 -14.87
C GLY A 3 1.60 12.63 -13.65
N TYR A 4 2.28 11.72 -12.98
CA TYR A 4 3.06 12.02 -11.79
C TYR A 4 4.47 11.48 -11.94
N GLN A 5 5.44 12.29 -11.56
CA GLN A 5 6.84 11.87 -11.52
C GLN A 5 7.15 11.39 -10.11
N LEU A 6 7.57 10.16 -9.98
CA LEU A 6 7.97 9.62 -8.69
C LEU A 6 9.43 9.99 -8.42
N ASP A 7 9.74 10.30 -7.17
CA ASP A 7 11.09 10.69 -6.78
C ASP A 7 11.68 9.64 -5.82
N PRO A 8 12.61 8.81 -6.30
CA PRO A 8 13.19 7.77 -5.46
C PRO A 8 14.12 8.31 -4.38
N HIS A 9 14.46 9.59 -4.44
CA HIS A 9 15.37 10.19 -3.47
C HIS A 9 14.69 11.04 -2.42
N GLN A 10 13.37 11.21 -2.52
CA GLN A 10 12.64 11.97 -1.52
C GLN A 10 12.63 11.19 -0.21
N PRO A 11 13.08 11.78 0.90
CA PRO A 11 13.09 11.07 2.19
C PRO A 11 11.68 10.62 2.58
N VAL A 12 11.56 9.37 3.00
CA VAL A 12 10.33 8.72 3.44
C VAL A 12 9.24 8.63 2.36
N GLY A 13 9.17 9.56 1.43
CA GLY A 13 8.12 9.59 0.41
C GLY A 13 6.95 10.48 0.80
N GLY A 14 5.76 10.14 0.37
CA GLY A 14 4.57 10.93 0.67
C GLY A 14 3.40 10.58 -0.21
N VAL A 15 2.29 11.29 0.03
CA VAL A 15 1.09 11.14 -0.78
C VAL A 15 1.31 11.76 -2.15
N ILE A 16 1.07 10.98 -3.19
CA ILE A 16 1.21 11.42 -4.57
C ILE A 16 -0.12 11.99 -5.07
N ALA A 17 -1.21 11.29 -4.80
CA ALA A 17 -2.53 11.69 -5.22
C ALA A 17 -3.56 11.20 -4.22
N GLU A 18 -4.61 11.97 -4.04
CA GLU A 18 -5.65 11.62 -3.09
C GLU A 18 -6.97 12.24 -3.50
N ASP A 19 -8.02 11.46 -3.42
CA ASP A 19 -9.39 11.97 -3.57
C ASP A 19 -10.29 11.21 -2.58
N ALA A 20 -11.60 11.33 -2.76
CA ALA A 20 -12.56 10.72 -1.83
C ALA A 20 -12.49 9.20 -1.81
N ASP A 21 -12.02 8.59 -2.88
CA ASP A 21 -12.07 7.14 -3.06
C ASP A 21 -10.72 6.46 -2.98
N GLN A 22 -9.65 7.19 -3.26
CA GLN A 22 -8.36 6.56 -3.47
C GLN A 22 -7.22 7.43 -2.94
N GLN A 23 -6.21 6.79 -2.40
CA GLN A 23 -4.98 7.46 -2.00
C GLN A 23 -3.80 6.68 -2.58
N ILE A 24 -2.89 7.38 -3.23
CA ILE A 24 -1.67 6.80 -3.77
C ILE A 24 -0.49 7.40 -3.02
N VAL A 25 0.31 6.52 -2.44
CA VAL A 25 1.44 6.91 -1.58
C VAL A 25 2.70 6.26 -2.10
N GLN A 26 3.77 7.02 -2.15
CA GLN A 26 5.11 6.49 -2.40
C GLN A 26 5.85 6.44 -1.06
N LEU A 27 6.51 5.34 -0.80
CA LEU A 27 7.38 5.19 0.37
C LEU A 27 8.79 4.91 -0.11
N ASN A 28 9.74 5.66 0.44
CA ASN A 28 11.16 5.46 0.17
C ASN A 28 11.84 5.07 1.47
N LEU A 29 12.37 3.87 1.51
CA LEU A 29 12.85 3.27 2.75
C LEU A 29 14.30 2.83 2.59
N GLN A 30 15.04 2.89 3.68
CA GLN A 30 16.37 2.31 3.76
C GLN A 30 16.30 1.01 4.53
N LYS A 31 17.28 0.14 4.34
CA LYS A 31 17.32 -1.17 4.99
C LYS A 31 17.04 -1.05 6.47
N GLY A 32 16.09 -1.84 6.95
CA GLY A 32 15.72 -1.86 8.36
C GLY A 32 14.62 -0.88 8.74
N ASN A 33 14.28 0.08 7.87
CA ASN A 33 13.15 0.96 8.15
C ASN A 33 11.86 0.17 8.14
N GLU A 34 10.96 0.51 9.07
CA GLU A 34 9.71 -0.20 9.24
C GLU A 34 8.52 0.73 9.09
N VAL A 35 7.46 0.22 8.49
CA VAL A 35 6.14 0.79 8.59
C VAL A 35 5.43 -0.05 9.64
N PRO A 36 5.09 0.54 10.81
CA PRO A 36 4.51 -0.24 11.91
C PRO A 36 3.16 -0.84 11.54
N PRO A 37 2.74 -1.88 12.25
CA PRO A 37 1.48 -2.56 11.94
C PRO A 37 0.29 -1.60 11.99
N TYR A 38 -0.56 -1.69 10.99
CA TYR A 38 -1.82 -0.96 10.98
C TYR A 38 -2.81 -1.66 10.06
N SER A 39 -4.07 -1.26 10.17
CA SER A 39 -5.12 -1.71 9.28
C SER A 39 -5.97 -0.52 8.85
N ALA A 40 -6.72 -0.69 7.78
CA ALA A 40 -7.55 0.38 7.24
C ALA A 40 -8.80 -0.19 6.59
N GLU A 41 -9.83 0.64 6.47
CA GLU A 41 -11.01 0.29 5.69
C GLU A 41 -10.74 0.54 4.22
N ALA A 42 -9.80 -0.21 3.68
CA ALA A 42 -9.34 -0.01 2.31
C ALA A 42 -8.77 -1.31 1.77
N ILE A 43 -8.92 -1.49 0.48
CA ILE A 43 -8.15 -2.49 -0.25
C ILE A 43 -6.81 -1.83 -0.53
N ILE A 44 -5.73 -2.49 -0.13
CA ILE A 44 -4.40 -1.92 -0.27
C ILE A 44 -3.59 -2.77 -1.24
N THR A 45 -3.04 -2.14 -2.25
CA THR A 45 -2.13 -2.78 -3.19
C THR A 45 -0.74 -2.21 -2.97
N ILE A 46 0.22 -3.09 -2.74
CA ILE A 46 1.62 -2.72 -2.49
C ILE A 46 2.46 -3.26 -3.63
N THR A 47 3.15 -2.36 -4.31
CA THR A 47 4.02 -2.71 -5.45
C THR A 47 5.41 -2.21 -5.15
N VAL A 48 6.40 -3.08 -5.26
CA VAL A 48 7.80 -2.69 -5.08
C VAL A 48 8.35 -2.18 -6.40
N LEU A 49 8.88 -0.96 -6.40
CA LEU A 49 9.49 -0.36 -7.57
C LEU A 49 10.98 -0.61 -7.64
N SER A 50 11.64 -0.59 -6.48
CA SER A 50 13.06 -0.92 -6.36
C SER A 50 13.32 -1.46 -4.97
N GLY A 51 14.40 -2.20 -4.81
CA GLY A 51 14.76 -2.81 -3.54
C GLY A 51 13.88 -4.01 -3.20
N ALA A 52 13.61 -4.20 -1.92
CA ALA A 52 12.79 -5.31 -1.45
C ALA A 52 12.21 -5.00 -0.08
N VAL A 53 11.01 -5.53 0.19
CA VAL A 53 10.37 -5.41 1.49
C VAL A 53 9.88 -6.76 1.96
N CYS A 54 9.80 -6.92 3.28
CA CYS A 54 9.08 -8.03 3.90
C CYS A 54 7.73 -7.50 4.34
N LEU A 55 6.67 -8.09 3.83
CA LEU A 55 5.30 -7.77 4.22
C LEU A 55 4.85 -8.80 5.24
N LYS A 56 4.44 -8.32 6.41
CA LYS A 56 3.99 -9.18 7.51
C LYS A 56 2.53 -8.96 7.78
N THR A 57 1.79 -10.05 7.85
CA THR A 57 0.38 -10.04 8.22
C THR A 57 0.11 -11.12 9.26
N GLU A 58 -1.11 -11.23 9.72
CA GLU A 58 -1.48 -12.28 10.66
C GLU A 58 -1.36 -13.68 10.05
N GLN A 59 -1.36 -13.78 8.73
CA GLN A 59 -1.26 -15.05 8.02
C GLN A 59 0.18 -15.48 7.76
N GLY A 60 1.16 -14.64 8.11
CA GLY A 60 2.56 -14.92 7.87
C GLY A 60 3.26 -13.76 7.23
N GLN A 61 4.32 -14.04 6.50
CA GLN A 61 5.08 -12.99 5.85
C GLN A 61 5.54 -13.43 4.47
N ILE A 62 5.71 -12.45 3.59
CA ILE A 62 6.27 -12.67 2.25
C ILE A 62 7.25 -11.55 1.93
N ASP A 63 8.24 -11.87 1.12
CA ASP A 63 9.17 -10.89 0.61
C ASP A 63 8.71 -10.45 -0.77
N LEU A 64 8.67 -9.15 -0.97
CA LEU A 64 8.27 -8.55 -2.24
C LEU A 64 9.48 -7.88 -2.88
N GLN A 65 9.64 -8.07 -4.17
CA GLN A 65 10.71 -7.54 -4.98
C GLN A 65 10.11 -6.79 -6.17
N PRO A 66 10.91 -6.07 -6.96
CA PRO A 66 10.40 -5.42 -8.15
C PRO A 66 9.65 -6.41 -9.04
N MET A 67 8.58 -5.96 -9.64
CA MET A 67 7.68 -6.74 -10.49
C MET A 67 6.78 -7.71 -9.72
N THR A 68 6.73 -7.58 -8.40
CA THR A 68 5.74 -8.30 -7.59
C THR A 68 4.86 -7.31 -6.86
N LEU A 69 3.67 -7.73 -6.54
CA LEU A 69 2.76 -6.93 -5.75
C LEU A 69 1.98 -7.81 -4.78
N ALA A 70 1.46 -7.17 -3.75
CA ALA A 70 0.56 -7.82 -2.80
C ALA A 70 -0.71 -7.01 -2.67
N ARG A 71 -1.81 -7.67 -2.42
CA ARG A 71 -3.09 -7.04 -2.20
C ARG A 71 -3.62 -7.47 -0.85
N LEU A 72 -4.02 -6.49 -0.05
CA LEU A 72 -4.56 -6.69 1.29
C LEU A 72 -6.02 -6.33 1.31
N GLU A 73 -6.80 -7.14 2.00
CA GLU A 73 -8.22 -6.88 2.16
C GLU A 73 -8.46 -5.85 3.27
N PRO A 74 -9.64 -5.21 3.30
CA PRO A 74 -9.97 -4.27 4.37
C PRO A 74 -9.78 -4.90 5.74
N HIS A 75 -9.27 -4.10 6.68
CA HIS A 75 -9.05 -4.49 8.08
C HIS A 75 -7.96 -5.53 8.29
N GLU A 76 -7.24 -5.91 7.26
CA GLU A 76 -6.13 -6.83 7.42
C GLU A 76 -4.93 -6.07 7.97
N THR A 77 -4.49 -6.44 9.17
CA THR A 77 -3.34 -5.80 9.80
C THR A 77 -2.06 -6.21 9.11
N HIS A 78 -1.23 -5.25 8.79
CA HIS A 78 0.00 -5.51 8.07
C HIS A 78 1.09 -4.53 8.46
N ALA A 79 2.34 -4.95 8.25
CA ALA A 79 3.52 -4.14 8.48
C ALA A 79 4.53 -4.40 7.37
N LEU A 80 5.40 -3.44 7.13
CA LEU A 80 6.46 -3.56 6.13
C LEU A 80 7.81 -3.31 6.77
N VAL A 81 8.81 -4.05 6.33
CA VAL A 81 10.21 -3.83 6.69
C VAL A 81 11.03 -3.81 5.42
N ALA A 82 11.80 -2.75 5.22
CA ALA A 82 12.69 -2.70 4.06
C ALA A 82 13.86 -3.66 4.25
N LEU A 83 14.12 -4.46 3.26
CA LEU A 83 15.21 -5.44 3.28
C LEU A 83 16.48 -4.91 2.64
N GLU A 84 16.39 -3.85 1.86
CA GLU A 84 17.51 -3.26 1.14
C GLU A 84 17.45 -1.74 1.22
N ASP A 85 18.60 -1.11 1.01
CA ASP A 85 18.64 0.34 0.88
C ASP A 85 17.98 0.78 -0.43
N ASN A 86 17.54 2.02 -0.47
CA ASN A 86 16.92 2.62 -1.66
C ASN A 86 15.71 1.82 -2.14
N THR A 87 14.92 1.34 -1.20
CA THR A 87 13.69 0.63 -1.49
C THR A 87 12.58 1.64 -1.73
N SER A 88 11.93 1.55 -2.88
CA SER A 88 10.77 2.38 -3.22
C SER A 88 9.56 1.50 -3.42
N VAL A 89 8.47 1.88 -2.77
CA VAL A 89 7.22 1.13 -2.77
C VAL A 89 6.08 2.06 -3.12
N LEU A 90 5.21 1.60 -3.99
CA LEU A 90 3.98 2.31 -4.31
C LEU A 90 2.83 1.63 -3.59
N VAL A 91 2.09 2.40 -2.81
CA VAL A 91 0.94 1.89 -2.05
C VAL A 91 -0.31 2.59 -2.57
N VAL A 92 -1.25 1.79 -3.05
CA VAL A 92 -2.54 2.30 -3.52
C VAL A 92 -3.60 1.83 -2.54
N LYS A 93 -4.31 2.78 -1.94
CA LYS A 93 -5.39 2.50 -1.01
C LYS A 93 -6.70 2.87 -1.67
N GLN A 94 -7.53 1.87 -1.87
CA GLN A 94 -8.88 2.08 -2.39
C GLN A 94 -9.82 2.09 -1.20
N LEU A 95 -10.33 3.27 -0.87
CA LEU A 95 -11.15 3.46 0.32
C LEU A 95 -12.52 2.85 0.14
N CYS A 96 -13.06 2.32 1.23
CA CYS A 96 -14.29 1.53 1.20
C CYS A 96 -15.49 2.21 1.84
N TYR A 97 -15.29 3.39 2.44
CA TYR A 97 -16.33 3.97 3.27
C TYR A 97 -17.65 4.20 2.53
N HIS A 98 -17.61 4.64 1.28
CA HIS A 98 -18.85 4.83 0.55
C HIS A 98 -19.37 3.52 -0.04
N ALA A 99 -18.52 2.54 -0.23
CA ALA A 99 -18.96 1.21 -0.61
C ALA A 99 -19.75 0.59 0.52
N LEU A 100 -19.45 0.93 1.77
CA LEU A 100 -20.23 0.44 2.90
C LEU A 100 -21.66 0.93 2.87
N LEU A 101 -21.92 2.07 2.28
CA LEU A 101 -23.27 2.58 2.14
C LEU A 101 -24.08 1.79 1.13
N ASN A 102 -23.42 1.15 0.20
CA ASN A 102 -24.06 0.42 -0.88
C ASN A 102 -23.88 -1.08 -0.81
N GLN A 103 -23.11 -1.56 0.14
CA GLN A 103 -22.74 -2.97 0.16
C GLN A 103 -23.93 -3.92 0.24
N LYS A 104 -24.96 -3.51 0.93
CA LYS A 104 -26.16 -4.34 1.03
C LYS A 104 -26.88 -4.43 -0.30
N LEU A 105 -26.64 -3.52 -1.18
CA LEU A 105 -27.18 -3.51 -2.52
C LEU A 105 -26.29 -4.26 -3.49
N ARG A 106 -25.11 -4.61 -3.05
CA ARG A 106 -24.11 -5.28 -3.84
C ARG A 106 -23.80 -6.63 -3.22
N PHE A 107 -22.55 -6.92 -3.13
CA PHE A 107 -22.10 -8.24 -2.70
C PHE A 107 -21.26 -8.17 -1.44
N GLY A 108 -21.34 -7.06 -0.73
CA GLY A 108 -20.56 -6.87 0.47
C GLY A 108 -19.07 -6.66 0.22
N ARG A 109 -18.68 -6.42 -1.02
CA ARG A 109 -17.30 -6.18 -1.36
C ARG A 109 -17.03 -4.68 -1.41
N CYS A 110 -15.90 -4.29 -0.84
CA CYS A 110 -15.49 -2.90 -0.90
C CYS A 110 -14.89 -2.59 -2.26
N CYS A 111 -15.19 -1.40 -2.77
CA CYS A 111 -14.38 -0.79 -3.82
C CYS A 111 -14.23 -1.64 -5.09
N VAL A 112 -15.28 -2.29 -5.47
CA VAL A 112 -15.26 -3.12 -6.68
C VAL A 112 -16.08 -2.47 -7.77
#